data_2773962038208f92cfaff3a568f61358
#
_entry.id   2773962038208f92cfaff3a568f61358
#
_cell.length_a   1.000
_cell.length_b   1.000
_cell.length_c   1.000
_cell.angle_alpha   90.00
_cell.angle_beta   90.00
_cell.angle_gamma   90.00
#
_symmetry.space_group_name_H-M   'P 1'
#
loop_
_entity.id
_entity.type
_entity.pdbx_description
1 polymer ?
#
loop_
_entity_poly.entity_id
_entity_poly.type
_entity_poly.pdbx_seq_one_letter_code
_entity_poly.pdbx_strand_id
1 'polypeptide(L)'
;MQLTGDRFTSEAALFGNDLATQPSYPAEIRAPQGTLPGVSSFQIQIADYDILTAGDRPDVLVAMNPAALKANIIDLPIGGLVIANSDEFTKRNLAKVGYENNPLDSGELSDYKVEAVPMTTLTLGAVEAIGATK
;
A
#
# COMPACT_ATOMS: atom_id res chain seq x y z
N MET A 1 -2.69 5.40 -5.62
CA MET A 1 -3.35 4.41 -4.73
C MET A 1 -4.80 4.16 -5.12
N GLN A 2 -5.66 5.18 -5.29
CA GLN A 2 -7.09 4.97 -5.60
C GLN A 2 -7.29 4.16 -6.89
N LEU A 3 -6.65 4.57 -7.99
CA LEU A 3 -6.74 3.83 -9.26
C LEU A 3 -6.24 2.38 -9.14
N THR A 4 -5.17 2.16 -8.40
CA THR A 4 -4.64 0.80 -8.17
C THR A 4 -5.64 -0.04 -7.38
N GLY A 5 -6.25 0.54 -6.33
CA GLY A 5 -7.30 -0.11 -5.55
C GLY A 5 -8.52 -0.47 -6.40
N ASP A 6 -9.01 0.47 -7.22
CA ASP A 6 -10.15 0.25 -8.12
C ASP A 6 -9.86 -0.88 -9.13
N ARG A 7 -8.67 -0.92 -9.71
CA ARG A 7 -8.28 -1.98 -10.65
C ARG A 7 -8.17 -3.33 -9.96
N PHE A 8 -7.55 -3.37 -8.78
CA PHE A 8 -7.46 -4.60 -7.99
C PHE A 8 -8.86 -5.11 -7.58
N THR A 9 -9.76 -4.21 -7.19
CA THR A 9 -11.15 -4.55 -6.88
C THR A 9 -11.85 -5.17 -8.09
N SER A 10 -11.69 -4.55 -9.27
CA SER A 10 -12.31 -5.03 -10.51
C SER A 10 -11.80 -6.43 -10.88
N GLU A 11 -10.50 -6.66 -10.79
CA GLU A 11 -9.91 -7.97 -11.07
C GLU A 11 -10.34 -9.02 -10.04
N ALA A 12 -10.35 -8.69 -8.75
CA ALA A 12 -10.79 -9.61 -7.70
C ALA A 12 -12.27 -10.02 -7.84
N ALA A 13 -13.12 -9.09 -8.30
CA ALA A 13 -14.53 -9.37 -8.61
C ALA A 13 -14.70 -10.40 -9.74
N LEU A 14 -13.82 -10.37 -10.74
CA LEU A 14 -13.84 -11.34 -11.84
C LEU A 14 -13.56 -12.77 -11.39
N PHE A 15 -12.88 -12.96 -10.27
CA PHE A 15 -12.65 -14.26 -9.67
C PHE A 15 -13.82 -14.79 -8.82
N GLY A 16 -14.91 -14.02 -8.72
CA GLY A 16 -16.13 -14.44 -8.04
C GLY A 16 -16.11 -14.29 -6.51
N ASN A 17 -15.17 -13.51 -5.98
CA ASN A 17 -15.12 -13.19 -4.55
C ASN A 17 -16.13 -12.09 -4.21
N ASP A 18 -16.65 -12.09 -2.99
CA ASP A 18 -17.36 -10.93 -2.45
C ASP A 18 -16.36 -9.86 -1.98
N LEU A 19 -16.72 -8.60 -2.18
CA LEU A 19 -15.81 -7.47 -2.00
C LEU A 19 -16.47 -6.33 -1.22
N ALA A 20 -15.77 -5.83 -0.22
CA ALA A 20 -16.09 -4.55 0.41
C ALA A 20 -14.90 -3.59 0.28
N THR A 21 -15.15 -2.37 -0.13
CA THR A 21 -14.11 -1.35 -0.32
C THR A 21 -14.33 -0.15 0.59
N GLN A 22 -13.23 0.35 1.16
CA GLN A 22 -13.21 1.59 1.93
C GLN A 22 -12.16 2.54 1.35
N PRO A 23 -12.53 3.35 0.35
CA PRO A 23 -11.63 4.38 -0.15
C PRO A 23 -11.52 5.50 0.89
N SER A 24 -10.30 5.84 1.28
CA SER A 24 -10.05 7.02 2.11
C SER A 24 -9.91 8.24 1.21
N TYR A 25 -11.00 8.95 1.05
CA TYR A 25 -11.01 10.27 0.43
C TYR A 25 -10.92 11.32 1.52
N PRO A 26 -9.80 12.06 1.64
CA PRO A 26 -9.78 13.20 2.56
C PRO A 26 -10.86 14.19 2.15
N ALA A 27 -11.70 14.59 3.12
CA ALA A 27 -12.78 15.56 2.90
C ALA A 27 -12.25 16.95 2.52
N GLU A 28 -10.96 17.20 2.76
CA GLU A 28 -10.25 18.43 2.42
C GLU A 28 -9.18 18.17 1.37
N ILE A 29 -9.01 19.12 0.45
CA ILE A 29 -7.97 19.11 -0.59
C ILE A 29 -6.56 19.19 0.03
N ARG A 30 -6.46 19.65 1.28
CA ARG A 30 -5.21 19.73 2.06
C ARG A 30 -5.22 18.68 3.15
N ALA A 31 -4.11 17.94 3.27
CA ALA A 31 -3.91 17.04 4.40
C ALA A 31 -4.01 17.82 5.71
N PRO A 32 -4.77 17.34 6.73
CA PRO A 32 -4.85 17.96 8.02
C PRO A 32 -3.46 18.19 8.63
N GLN A 33 -3.32 19.25 9.44
CA GLN A 33 -2.06 19.54 10.11
C GLN A 33 -1.66 18.36 11.01
N GLY A 34 -0.43 17.87 10.86
CA GLY A 34 0.09 16.72 11.61
C GLY A 34 0.00 15.38 10.88
N THR A 35 -0.65 15.32 9.70
CA THR A 35 -0.60 14.11 8.86
C THR A 35 0.66 14.07 8.03
N LEU A 36 1.21 12.87 7.83
CA LEU A 36 2.35 12.67 6.94
C LEU A 36 1.95 12.99 5.48
N PRO A 37 2.69 13.88 4.78
CA PRO A 37 2.37 14.21 3.39
C PRO A 37 2.61 12.99 2.48
N GLY A 38 1.79 12.87 1.43
CA GLY A 38 1.92 11.80 0.44
C GLY A 38 1.27 10.48 0.82
N VAL A 39 0.41 10.47 1.85
CA VAL A 39 -0.37 9.30 2.24
C VAL A 39 -1.79 9.42 1.71
N SER A 40 -2.22 8.44 0.94
CA SER A 40 -3.62 8.14 0.65
C SER A 40 -3.81 6.64 0.78
N SER A 41 -4.92 6.19 1.31
CA SER A 41 -5.18 4.77 1.52
C SER A 41 -6.42 4.30 0.78
N PHE A 42 -6.47 3.01 0.51
CA PHE A 42 -7.59 2.31 -0.05
C PHE A 42 -7.61 0.92 0.59
N GLN A 43 -8.69 0.56 1.25
CA GLN A 43 -8.83 -0.75 1.89
C GLN A 43 -9.82 -1.59 1.09
N ILE A 44 -9.48 -2.85 0.90
CA ILE A 44 -10.33 -3.86 0.26
C ILE A 44 -10.42 -5.03 1.23
N GLN A 45 -11.63 -5.51 1.45
CA GLN A 45 -11.89 -6.81 2.05
C GLN A 45 -12.35 -7.76 0.96
N ILE A 46 -11.74 -8.95 0.91
CA ILE A 46 -12.04 -10.00 -0.05
C ILE A 46 -12.41 -11.25 0.75
N ALA A 47 -13.52 -11.88 0.41
CA ALA A 47 -13.97 -13.10 1.06
C ALA A 47 -14.65 -14.05 0.06
N ASP A 48 -14.69 -15.33 0.42
CA ASP A 48 -15.46 -16.38 -0.26
C ASP A 48 -16.86 -16.59 0.36
N TYR A 49 -17.26 -15.66 1.22
CA TYR A 49 -18.57 -15.57 1.87
C TYR A 49 -19.11 -14.15 1.79
N ASP A 50 -20.42 -13.96 2.01
CA ASP A 50 -21.07 -12.64 1.96
C ASP A 50 -20.50 -11.72 3.04
N ILE A 51 -19.94 -10.57 2.64
CA ILE A 51 -19.41 -9.56 3.54
C ILE A 51 -20.55 -8.64 4.00
N LEU A 52 -20.97 -8.80 5.25
CA LEU A 52 -22.04 -7.98 5.85
C LEU A 52 -21.50 -6.69 6.48
N THR A 53 -20.23 -6.69 6.90
CA THR A 53 -19.57 -5.53 7.50
C THR A 53 -18.13 -5.46 7.01
N ALA A 54 -17.61 -4.25 6.78
CA ALA A 54 -16.21 -4.06 6.45
C ALA A 54 -15.31 -4.45 7.64
N GLY A 55 -14.16 -5.07 7.34
CA GLY A 55 -13.19 -5.45 8.36
C GLY A 55 -12.44 -4.25 8.94
N ASP A 56 -12.08 -4.32 10.21
CA ASP A 56 -11.41 -3.23 10.94
C ASP A 56 -9.89 -3.22 10.74
N ARG A 57 -9.27 -4.40 10.58
CA ARG A 57 -7.81 -4.56 10.50
C ARG A 57 -7.39 -5.27 9.22
N PRO A 58 -6.37 -4.77 8.51
CA PRO A 58 -5.85 -5.43 7.33
C PRO A 58 -4.95 -6.62 7.71
N ASP A 59 -4.96 -7.68 6.91
CA ASP A 59 -3.99 -8.79 6.98
C ASP A 59 -2.75 -8.48 6.14
N VAL A 60 -2.90 -7.61 5.14
CA VAL A 60 -1.86 -7.21 4.19
C VAL A 60 -1.81 -5.69 4.06
N LEU A 61 -0.62 -5.13 4.20
CA LEU A 61 -0.34 -3.71 3.93
C LEU A 61 0.50 -3.58 2.66
N VAL A 62 -0.04 -2.93 1.64
CA VAL A 62 0.72 -2.54 0.44
C VAL A 62 1.21 -1.11 0.61
N ALA A 63 2.50 -0.94 0.85
CA ALA A 63 3.15 0.35 1.07
C ALA A 63 3.88 0.82 -0.20
N MET A 64 3.29 1.78 -0.90
CA MET A 64 3.86 2.34 -2.13
C MET A 64 5.02 3.30 -1.88
N ASN A 65 5.20 3.78 -0.64
CA ASN A 65 6.29 4.67 -0.23
C ASN A 65 6.51 4.60 1.30
N PRO A 66 7.63 5.13 1.83
CA PRO A 66 7.90 5.12 3.27
C PRO A 66 6.86 5.82 4.14
N ALA A 67 6.21 6.88 3.62
CA ALA A 67 5.17 7.59 4.36
C ALA A 67 3.92 6.70 4.56
N ALA A 68 3.53 5.96 3.54
CA ALA A 68 2.41 5.02 3.60
C ALA A 68 2.71 3.88 4.60
N LEU A 69 3.93 3.34 4.61
CA LEU A 69 4.36 2.36 5.59
C LEU A 69 4.25 2.92 7.01
N LYS A 70 4.87 4.07 7.27
CA LYS A 70 4.91 4.68 8.61
C LYS A 70 3.52 5.01 9.16
N ALA A 71 2.62 5.46 8.29
CA ALA A 71 1.26 5.85 8.69
C ALA A 71 0.36 4.67 9.01
N ASN A 72 0.54 3.53 8.32
CA ASN A 72 -0.44 2.44 8.37
C ASN A 72 0.08 1.14 9.01
N ILE A 73 1.36 1.04 9.32
CA ILE A 73 1.93 -0.18 9.93
C ILE A 73 1.30 -0.50 11.30
N ILE A 74 0.85 0.52 12.01
CA ILE A 74 0.23 0.36 13.33
C ILE A 74 -1.10 -0.41 13.28
N ASP A 75 -1.79 -0.36 12.14
CA ASP A 75 -3.06 -1.03 11.94
C ASP A 75 -2.89 -2.51 11.55
N LEU A 76 -1.68 -2.88 11.09
CA LEU A 76 -1.36 -4.25 10.69
C LEU A 76 -1.04 -5.12 11.91
N PRO A 77 -1.73 -6.25 12.12
CA PRO A 77 -1.39 -7.17 13.20
C PRO A 77 0.03 -7.75 13.06
N ILE A 78 0.65 -8.08 14.20
CA ILE A 78 1.92 -8.81 14.22
C ILE A 78 1.78 -10.13 13.43
N GLY A 79 2.76 -10.42 12.59
CA GLY A 79 2.74 -11.55 11.66
C GLY A 79 2.05 -11.26 10.32
N GLY A 80 1.43 -10.09 10.17
CA GLY A 80 0.84 -9.62 8.92
C GLY A 80 1.87 -9.45 7.80
N LEU A 81 1.40 -9.33 6.57
CA LEU A 81 2.23 -9.19 5.38
C LEU A 81 2.37 -7.72 4.98
N VAL A 82 3.61 -7.26 4.82
CA VAL A 82 3.95 -5.97 4.21
C VAL A 82 4.49 -6.20 2.81
N ILE A 83 3.86 -5.62 1.80
CA ILE A 83 4.37 -5.57 0.43
C ILE A 83 4.81 -4.13 0.16
N ALA A 84 6.11 -3.90 0.02
CA ALA A 84 6.67 -2.56 -0.12
C ALA A 84 7.24 -2.33 -1.53
N ASN A 85 6.95 -1.16 -2.12
CA ASN A 85 7.60 -0.74 -3.37
C ASN A 85 9.03 -0.28 -3.07
N SER A 86 10.01 -1.19 -3.20
CA SER A 86 11.41 -0.93 -2.86
C SER A 86 12.03 0.25 -3.61
N ASP A 87 11.57 0.55 -4.83
CA ASP A 87 12.07 1.68 -5.63
C ASP A 87 11.85 3.05 -4.96
N GLU A 88 10.83 3.16 -4.10
CA GLU A 88 10.48 4.40 -3.42
C GLU A 88 11.16 4.55 -2.04
N PHE A 89 11.83 3.50 -1.52
CA PHE A 89 12.54 3.57 -0.23
C PHE A 89 13.93 4.16 -0.36
N THR A 90 14.02 5.28 -1.08
CA THR A 90 15.26 6.03 -1.28
C THR A 90 15.63 6.84 -0.04
N LYS A 91 16.93 7.15 0.15
CA LYS A 91 17.41 8.00 1.27
C LYS A 91 16.63 9.31 1.37
N ARG A 92 16.29 9.93 0.24
CA ARG A 92 15.52 11.18 0.17
C ARG A 92 14.10 11.00 0.73
N ASN A 93 13.41 9.93 0.33
CA ASN A 93 12.04 9.69 0.77
C ASN A 93 11.96 9.22 2.21
N LEU A 94 12.93 8.44 2.67
CA LEU A 94 13.08 8.04 4.07
C LEU A 94 13.30 9.26 4.98
N ALA A 95 14.22 10.15 4.62
CA ALA A 95 14.51 11.38 5.38
C ALA A 95 13.29 12.30 5.52
N LYS A 96 12.43 12.41 4.47
CA LYS A 96 11.19 13.22 4.52
C LYS A 96 10.23 12.81 5.62
N VAL A 97 10.22 11.55 5.99
CA VAL A 97 9.31 10.98 7.00
C VAL A 97 10.02 10.64 8.31
N GLY A 98 11.30 11.03 8.42
CA GLY A 98 12.09 10.88 9.64
C GLY A 98 12.53 9.44 9.94
N TYR A 99 12.78 8.63 8.91
CA TYR A 99 13.51 7.39 9.05
C TYR A 99 15.01 7.66 8.99
N GLU A 100 15.76 7.20 9.97
CA GLU A 100 17.22 7.25 9.98
C GLU A 100 17.83 6.14 9.12
N ASN A 101 17.22 4.95 9.17
CA ASN A 101 17.60 3.78 8.42
C ASN A 101 16.42 3.31 7.54
N ASN A 102 16.72 2.49 6.53
CA ASN A 102 15.69 1.88 5.73
C ASN A 102 14.99 0.77 6.54
N PRO A 103 13.70 0.90 6.86
CA PRO A 103 12.98 -0.10 7.66
C PRO A 103 12.90 -1.47 6.99
N LEU A 104 13.08 -1.55 5.66
CA LEU A 104 13.11 -2.82 4.94
C LEU A 104 14.35 -3.64 5.26
N ASP A 105 15.46 -2.99 5.69
CA ASP A 105 16.77 -3.61 5.91
C ASP A 105 17.20 -3.53 7.40
N SER A 106 16.59 -2.65 8.19
CA SER A 106 17.05 -2.35 9.56
C SER A 106 16.59 -3.35 10.62
N GLY A 107 15.68 -4.25 10.28
CA GLY A 107 15.05 -5.17 11.23
C GLY A 107 13.87 -4.57 12.02
N GLU A 108 13.49 -3.32 11.78
CA GLU A 108 12.32 -2.69 12.40
C GLU A 108 11.02 -3.43 12.11
N LEU A 109 10.98 -4.15 10.99
CA LEU A 109 9.82 -4.92 10.54
C LEU A 109 9.95 -6.42 10.84
N SER A 110 10.80 -6.84 11.78
CA SER A 110 11.04 -8.24 12.14
C SER A 110 9.78 -8.99 12.60
N ASP A 111 8.79 -8.27 13.13
CA ASP A 111 7.51 -8.82 13.57
C ASP A 111 6.51 -9.06 12.42
N TYR A 112 6.87 -8.71 11.20
CA TYR A 112 6.04 -8.81 10.00
C TYR A 112 6.72 -9.66 8.92
N LYS A 113 5.91 -10.20 8.01
CA LYS A 113 6.42 -10.77 6.77
C LYS A 113 6.61 -9.64 5.78
N VAL A 114 7.82 -9.46 5.25
CA VAL A 114 8.14 -8.33 4.36
C VAL A 114 8.52 -8.82 2.98
N GLU A 115 7.80 -8.34 1.97
CA GLU A 115 8.08 -8.55 0.56
C GLU A 115 8.44 -7.20 -0.09
N ALA A 116 9.72 -7.01 -0.40
CA ALA A 116 10.22 -5.83 -1.08
C ALA A 116 10.19 -6.03 -2.59
N VAL A 117 9.31 -5.32 -3.29
CA VAL A 117 9.07 -5.48 -4.73
C VAL A 117 9.44 -4.18 -5.45
N PRO A 118 10.29 -4.21 -6.50
CA PRO A 118 10.63 -3.02 -7.30
C PRO A 118 9.51 -2.69 -8.30
N MET A 119 8.35 -2.24 -7.76
CA MET A 119 7.12 -2.10 -8.54
C MET A 119 7.23 -1.09 -9.66
N THR A 120 7.94 0.02 -9.45
CA THR A 120 8.14 1.06 -10.46
C THR A 120 8.99 0.52 -11.61
N THR A 121 10.10 -0.15 -11.30
CA THR A 121 10.98 -0.79 -12.28
C THR A 121 10.24 -1.84 -13.11
N LEU A 122 9.48 -2.72 -12.45
CA LEU A 122 8.69 -3.75 -13.12
C LEU A 122 7.63 -3.15 -14.05
N THR A 123 6.95 -2.08 -13.59
CA THR A 123 5.91 -1.40 -14.38
C THR A 123 6.53 -0.75 -15.62
N LEU A 124 7.66 -0.06 -15.48
CA LEU A 124 8.36 0.56 -16.61
C LEU A 124 8.81 -0.49 -17.64
N GLY A 125 9.37 -1.59 -17.17
CA GLY A 125 9.75 -2.69 -18.05
C GLY A 125 8.57 -3.32 -18.81
N ALA A 126 7.41 -3.46 -18.16
CA ALA A 126 6.20 -3.94 -18.81
C ALA A 126 5.67 -2.95 -19.87
N VAL A 127 5.69 -1.65 -19.57
CA VAL A 127 5.29 -0.59 -20.51
C VAL A 127 6.18 -0.55 -21.74
N GLU A 128 7.50 -0.69 -21.57
CA GLU A 128 8.44 -0.77 -22.69
C GLU A 128 8.20 -2.02 -23.56
N ALA A 129 7.92 -3.16 -22.93
CA ALA A 129 7.68 -4.42 -23.65
C ALA A 129 6.44 -4.38 -24.56
N ILE A 130 5.42 -3.61 -24.19
CA ILE A 130 4.20 -3.44 -25.02
C ILE A 130 4.29 -2.25 -26.00
N GLY A 131 5.44 -1.56 -26.05
CA GLY A 131 5.65 -0.42 -26.95
C GLY A 131 4.79 0.81 -26.64
N ALA A 132 4.24 0.91 -25.41
CA ALA A 132 3.54 2.10 -24.97
C ALA A 132 4.56 3.21 -24.71
N THR A 133 4.59 4.18 -25.61
CA THR A 133 5.35 5.41 -25.42
C THR A 133 4.75 6.29 -24.32
N LYS A 134 5.62 6.96 -23.58
CA LYS A 134 5.25 7.94 -22.54
C LYS A 134 4.38 9.07 -23.08
#